data_67e10f6dccad92f071afc101c92df4b8
#
_entry.id   67e10f6dccad92f071afc101c92df4b8
#
_cell.length_a   1.000
_cell.length_b   1.000
_cell.length_c   1.000
_cell.angle_alpha   90.00
_cell.angle_beta   90.00
_cell.angle_gamma   90.00
#
_symmetry.space_group_name_H-M   'P 1'
#
loop_
_entity.id
_entity.type
_entity.pdbx_description
1 polymer ?
#
loop_
_entity_poly.entity_id
_entity_poly.type
_entity_poly.pdbx_seq_one_letter_code
_entity_poly.pdbx_strand_id
1 'polypeptide(L)'
;FCIGFKSSGLIVLKYEANQKIKYRIEYTEIQSGIFCLMKDKFQDIVWVATDGEGLYMLYNDTFTMTNTLLNTPAYQVNNPVRSLYLDPQQTLWIGTKGSGILRIPNYLVNNTPEKHDRLITGNSTLTDNSVYCFAPGGKDRLWIGTENGINYYSYSTHQLKELAVQANGTTEKYVHS
;
A
#
# COMPACT_ATOMS: atom_id res chain seq x y z
N PHE A 1 7.60 6.69 -16.62
CA PHE A 1 7.93 7.00 -15.22
C PHE A 1 6.76 7.73 -14.57
N CYS A 2 6.39 7.32 -13.34
CA CYS A 2 5.43 8.02 -12.50
C CYS A 2 6.18 8.70 -11.36
N ILE A 3 5.85 9.96 -11.09
CA ILE A 3 6.49 10.78 -10.06
C ILE A 3 5.36 11.39 -9.22
N GLY A 4 5.25 10.93 -7.97
CA GLY A 4 4.34 11.50 -6.98
C GLY A 4 5.02 12.60 -6.17
N PHE A 5 4.30 13.66 -5.86
CA PHE A 5 4.80 14.75 -5.04
C PHE A 5 4.28 14.65 -3.60
N LYS A 6 5.12 15.01 -2.66
CA LYS A 6 4.75 14.98 -1.24
C LYS A 6 3.67 16.02 -0.89
N SER A 7 3.60 17.10 -1.63
CA SER A 7 2.64 18.18 -1.37
C SER A 7 1.32 18.00 -2.10
N SER A 8 1.37 17.64 -3.38
CA SER A 8 0.18 17.37 -4.20
C SER A 8 0.55 16.87 -5.60
N GLY A 9 -0.32 16.05 -6.16
CA GLY A 9 -0.32 15.69 -7.58
C GLY A 9 0.63 14.57 -7.99
N LEU A 10 0.42 14.13 -9.21
CA LEU A 10 1.16 13.06 -9.89
C LEU A 10 1.56 13.52 -11.29
N ILE A 11 2.78 13.22 -11.69
CA ILE A 11 3.25 13.40 -13.06
C ILE A 11 3.63 12.06 -13.67
N VAL A 12 3.18 11.82 -14.90
CA VAL A 12 3.62 10.70 -15.73
C VAL A 12 4.45 11.21 -16.88
N LEU A 13 5.65 10.67 -17.03
CA LEU A 13 6.55 10.93 -18.14
C LEU A 13 6.67 9.71 -19.02
N LYS A 14 6.45 9.85 -20.31
CA LYS A 14 6.72 8.84 -21.32
C LYS A 14 7.90 9.28 -22.20
N TYR A 15 8.82 8.36 -22.42
CA TYR A 15 10.03 8.59 -23.21
C TYR A 15 9.95 7.87 -24.57
N GLU A 16 10.56 8.44 -25.58
CA GLU A 16 10.88 7.76 -26.82
C GLU A 16 12.15 6.89 -26.65
N ALA A 17 12.41 6.04 -27.64
CA ALA A 17 13.60 5.17 -27.65
C ALA A 17 14.94 5.96 -27.55
N ASN A 18 14.96 7.22 -27.99
CA ASN A 18 16.10 8.14 -27.92
C ASN A 18 16.21 8.88 -26.58
N GLN A 19 15.45 8.48 -25.56
CA GLN A 19 15.37 9.08 -24.22
C GLN A 19 14.83 10.54 -24.19
N LYS A 20 14.22 11.02 -25.27
CA LYS A 20 13.48 12.28 -25.23
C LYS A 20 12.10 12.08 -24.63
N ILE A 21 11.63 13.05 -23.85
CA ILE A 21 10.29 13.04 -23.31
C ILE A 21 9.30 13.16 -24.47
N LYS A 22 8.50 12.12 -24.69
CA LYS A 22 7.44 12.10 -25.71
C LYS A 22 6.27 12.95 -25.28
N TYR A 23 5.82 12.80 -24.03
CA TYR A 23 4.80 13.61 -23.41
C TYR A 23 4.87 13.53 -21.88
N ARG A 24 4.29 14.53 -21.26
CA ARG A 24 4.11 14.67 -19.84
C ARG A 24 2.63 14.85 -19.56
N ILE A 25 2.09 14.08 -18.62
CA ILE A 25 0.72 14.20 -18.14
C ILE A 25 0.78 14.57 -16.66
N GLU A 26 0.04 15.61 -16.29
CA GLU A 26 -0.09 16.05 -14.91
C GLU A 26 -1.51 15.73 -14.42
N TYR A 27 -1.60 15.11 -13.25
CA TYR A 27 -2.87 14.83 -12.57
C TYR A 27 -3.00 15.80 -11.41
N THR A 28 -3.79 16.85 -11.63
CA THR A 28 -4.01 17.93 -10.66
C THR A 28 -5.25 17.70 -9.79
N GLU A 29 -6.04 16.68 -10.10
CA GLU A 29 -7.20 16.28 -9.32
C GLU A 29 -6.84 15.66 -7.97
N ILE A 30 -5.61 15.12 -7.81
CA ILE A 30 -5.09 14.70 -6.51
C ILE A 30 -4.47 15.91 -5.84
N GLN A 31 -5.10 16.39 -4.79
CA GLN A 31 -4.64 17.58 -4.07
C GLN A 31 -3.79 17.27 -2.84
N SER A 32 -3.79 16.00 -2.41
CA SER A 32 -2.94 15.51 -1.34
C SER A 32 -1.59 14.99 -1.83
N GLY A 33 -0.67 14.76 -0.90
CA GLY A 33 0.63 14.14 -1.19
C GLY A 33 0.50 12.69 -1.64
N ILE A 34 1.46 12.23 -2.43
CA ILE A 34 1.60 10.82 -2.82
C ILE A 34 2.66 10.18 -1.93
N PHE A 35 2.28 9.11 -1.22
CA PHE A 35 3.19 8.38 -0.36
C PHE A 35 3.78 7.12 -0.98
N CYS A 36 3.02 6.45 -1.83
CA CYS A 36 3.48 5.22 -2.45
C CYS A 36 2.95 5.10 -3.88
N LEU A 37 3.83 4.66 -4.78
CA LEU A 37 3.52 4.24 -6.14
C LEU A 37 3.93 2.79 -6.28
N MET A 38 3.01 1.93 -6.69
CA MET A 38 3.30 0.51 -6.87
C MET A 38 2.79 0.03 -8.23
N LYS A 39 3.70 -0.48 -9.08
CA LYS A 39 3.28 -1.17 -10.30
C LYS A 39 2.62 -2.49 -9.93
N ASP A 40 1.44 -2.72 -10.50
CA ASP A 40 0.77 -4.00 -10.36
C ASP A 40 1.54 -5.09 -11.14
N LYS A 41 1.59 -6.30 -10.58
CA LYS A 41 2.30 -7.45 -11.18
C LYS A 41 1.42 -8.24 -12.14
N PHE A 42 0.11 -8.11 -12.02
CA PHE A 42 -0.88 -8.91 -12.73
C PHE A 42 -1.71 -8.10 -13.71
N GLN A 43 -1.72 -6.77 -13.57
CA GLN A 43 -2.43 -5.84 -14.43
C GLN A 43 -1.50 -4.71 -14.89
N ASP A 44 -1.81 -4.09 -16.01
CA ASP A 44 -1.02 -2.94 -16.50
C ASP A 44 -1.51 -1.62 -15.89
N ILE A 45 -1.46 -1.57 -14.57
CA ILE A 45 -1.81 -0.38 -13.78
C ILE A 45 -0.69 -0.02 -12.80
N VAL A 46 -0.73 1.22 -12.34
CA VAL A 46 0.03 1.71 -11.19
C VAL A 46 -0.96 2.11 -10.10
N TRP A 47 -0.76 1.57 -8.92
CA TRP A 47 -1.46 1.98 -7.72
C TRP A 47 -0.85 3.27 -7.18
N VAL A 48 -1.70 4.25 -6.86
CA VAL A 48 -1.31 5.58 -6.37
C VAL A 48 -1.93 5.79 -4.99
N ALA A 49 -1.09 5.74 -3.96
CA ALA A 49 -1.49 5.87 -2.57
C ALA A 49 -1.29 7.31 -2.07
N THR A 50 -2.32 7.89 -1.48
CA THR A 50 -2.38 9.32 -1.16
C THR A 50 -2.41 9.61 0.34
N ASP A 51 -2.13 10.86 0.69
CA ASP A 51 -2.23 11.39 2.05
C ASP A 51 -3.67 11.84 2.37
N GLY A 52 -4.58 10.85 2.48
CA GLY A 52 -5.95 11.10 2.93
C GLY A 52 -7.03 11.11 1.83
N GLU A 53 -6.68 11.08 0.54
CA GLU A 53 -7.65 10.96 -0.55
C GLU A 53 -7.85 9.50 -1.01
N GLY A 54 -7.28 8.54 -0.27
CA GLY A 54 -7.43 7.11 -0.54
C GLY A 54 -6.45 6.56 -1.56
N LEU A 55 -6.93 5.62 -2.37
CA LEU A 55 -6.13 4.85 -3.32
C LEU A 55 -6.70 4.99 -4.74
N TYR A 56 -5.83 5.30 -5.71
CA TYR A 56 -6.18 5.41 -7.11
C TYR A 56 -5.50 4.34 -7.96
N MET A 57 -6.08 4.03 -9.11
CA MET A 57 -5.50 3.21 -10.17
C MET A 57 -5.21 4.08 -11.38
N LEU A 58 -3.98 4.08 -11.83
CA LEU A 58 -3.55 4.67 -13.09
C LEU A 58 -3.37 3.55 -14.13
N TYR A 59 -4.15 3.58 -15.20
CA TYR A 59 -4.03 2.64 -16.32
C TYR A 59 -2.92 3.11 -17.26
N ASN A 60 -1.93 2.23 -17.52
CA ASN A 60 -0.74 2.61 -18.31
C ASN A 60 -0.99 2.75 -19.81
N ASP A 61 -2.00 2.09 -20.35
CA ASP A 61 -2.37 2.13 -21.77
C ASP A 61 -3.09 3.42 -22.14
N THR A 62 -4.08 3.80 -21.34
CA THR A 62 -4.95 4.95 -21.58
C THR A 62 -4.51 6.19 -20.82
N PHE A 63 -3.64 6.06 -19.81
CA PHE A 63 -3.29 7.10 -18.83
C PHE A 63 -4.50 7.67 -18.09
N THR A 64 -5.59 6.90 -18.04
CA THR A 64 -6.76 7.25 -17.24
C THR A 64 -6.49 6.92 -15.78
N MET A 65 -6.82 7.83 -14.90
CA MET A 65 -6.78 7.61 -13.47
C MET A 65 -8.20 7.44 -12.95
N THR A 66 -8.43 6.39 -12.18
CA THR A 66 -9.72 6.15 -11.55
C THR A 66 -9.57 6.02 -10.05
N ASN A 67 -10.52 6.60 -9.34
CA ASN A 67 -10.68 6.34 -7.93
C ASN A 67 -11.08 4.87 -7.73
N THR A 68 -10.48 4.20 -6.78
CA THR A 68 -10.81 2.80 -6.54
C THR A 68 -12.13 2.65 -5.81
N LEU A 69 -12.75 1.46 -5.92
CA LEU A 69 -13.87 1.06 -5.06
C LEU A 69 -13.52 1.12 -3.57
N LEU A 70 -12.23 1.12 -3.24
CA LEU A 70 -11.70 1.25 -1.88
C LEU A 70 -11.94 2.63 -1.25
N ASN A 71 -12.40 3.60 -2.02
CA ASN A 71 -12.79 4.91 -1.53
C ASN A 71 -14.31 5.02 -1.29
N THR A 72 -15.05 3.92 -1.45
CA THR A 72 -16.48 3.89 -1.06
C THR A 72 -16.62 3.80 0.46
N PRO A 73 -17.78 4.21 1.04
CA PRO A 73 -18.01 4.14 2.48
C PRO A 73 -17.76 2.76 3.10
N ALA A 74 -17.95 1.70 2.33
CA ALA A 74 -17.71 0.33 2.77
C ALA A 74 -16.22 -0.01 2.98
N TYR A 75 -15.33 0.67 2.26
CA TYR A 75 -13.88 0.43 2.35
C TYR A 75 -13.11 1.57 3.02
N GLN A 76 -13.76 2.71 3.22
CA GLN A 76 -13.17 4.00 3.62
C GLN A 76 -11.74 3.89 4.18
N VAL A 77 -10.77 4.13 3.34
CA VAL A 77 -9.41 4.41 3.75
C VAL A 77 -9.32 5.94 3.92
N ASN A 78 -10.02 6.46 4.94
CA ASN A 78 -10.00 7.90 5.26
C ASN A 78 -8.65 8.37 5.81
N ASN A 79 -7.79 7.42 6.18
CA ASN A 79 -6.46 7.70 6.67
C ASN A 79 -5.44 7.62 5.54
N PRO A 80 -4.34 8.38 5.65
CA PRO A 80 -3.26 8.30 4.68
C PRO A 80 -2.82 6.88 4.39
N VAL A 81 -2.76 6.51 3.11
CA VAL A 81 -2.21 5.22 2.66
C VAL A 81 -0.70 5.38 2.56
N ARG A 82 0.03 4.71 3.44
CA ARG A 82 1.48 4.84 3.57
C ARG A 82 2.25 3.83 2.73
N SER A 83 1.70 2.62 2.61
CA SER A 83 2.41 1.52 1.97
C SER A 83 1.46 0.56 1.26
N LEU A 84 1.97 -0.04 0.20
CA LEU A 84 1.27 -1.02 -0.61
C LEU A 84 2.16 -2.24 -0.82
N TYR A 85 1.57 -3.41 -0.82
CA TYR A 85 2.24 -4.62 -1.23
C TYR A 85 1.25 -5.57 -1.92
N LEU A 86 1.69 -6.14 -3.02
CA LEU A 86 0.94 -7.14 -3.77
C LEU A 86 1.68 -8.46 -3.68
N ASP A 87 1.09 -9.42 -2.97
CA ASP A 87 1.72 -10.71 -2.75
C ASP A 87 1.56 -11.68 -3.94
N PRO A 88 2.32 -12.78 -3.97
CA PRO A 88 2.21 -13.78 -5.03
C PRO A 88 0.84 -14.48 -5.08
N GLN A 89 0.06 -14.46 -4.02
CA GLN A 89 -1.29 -15.03 -3.94
C GLN A 89 -2.39 -14.04 -4.39
N GLN A 90 -1.99 -12.92 -5.02
CA GLN A 90 -2.90 -11.87 -5.47
C GLN A 90 -3.66 -11.18 -4.32
N THR A 91 -3.08 -11.13 -3.14
CA THR A 91 -3.60 -10.33 -2.05
C THR A 91 -2.99 -8.93 -2.11
N LEU A 92 -3.84 -7.91 -2.15
CA LEU A 92 -3.42 -6.52 -2.01
C LEU A 92 -3.42 -6.14 -0.52
N TRP A 93 -2.26 -5.74 -0.02
CA TRP A 93 -2.04 -5.26 1.33
C TRP A 93 -1.87 -3.75 1.30
N ILE A 94 -2.67 -3.05 2.11
CA ILE A 94 -2.72 -1.59 2.18
C ILE A 94 -2.43 -1.18 3.62
N GLY A 95 -1.27 -0.58 3.83
CA GLY A 95 -0.87 -0.03 5.13
C GLY A 95 -1.26 1.43 5.26
N THR A 96 -1.88 1.77 6.38
CA THR A 96 -2.41 3.13 6.63
C THR A 96 -1.71 3.79 7.83
N LYS A 97 -1.86 5.10 7.96
CA LYS A 97 -1.50 5.83 9.16
C LYS A 97 -2.70 5.86 10.12
N GLY A 98 -2.69 4.97 11.11
CA GLY A 98 -3.67 4.96 12.21
C GLY A 98 -4.90 4.08 12.00
N SER A 99 -5.12 3.45 10.82
CA SER A 99 -6.24 2.52 10.57
C SER A 99 -5.80 1.07 10.33
N GLY A 100 -4.55 0.74 10.62
CA GLY A 100 -4.00 -0.60 10.46
C GLY A 100 -3.81 -1.00 9.00
N ILE A 101 -4.05 -2.26 8.72
CA ILE A 101 -3.90 -2.88 7.42
C ILE A 101 -5.28 -3.24 6.86
N LEU A 102 -5.53 -2.86 5.60
CA LEU A 102 -6.59 -3.44 4.81
C LEU A 102 -5.98 -4.54 3.93
N ARG A 103 -6.54 -5.75 3.99
CA ARG A 103 -6.10 -6.91 3.21
C ARG A 103 -7.22 -7.37 2.30
N ILE A 104 -6.94 -7.45 1.00
CA ILE A 104 -7.92 -7.80 -0.04
C ILE A 104 -7.41 -9.05 -0.77
N PRO A 105 -7.82 -10.25 -0.33
CA PRO A 105 -7.45 -11.49 -1.02
C PRO A 105 -8.08 -11.57 -2.41
N ASN A 106 -7.33 -12.09 -3.39
CA ASN A 106 -7.79 -12.22 -4.78
C ASN A 106 -8.40 -10.91 -5.32
N TYR A 107 -7.72 -9.79 -5.11
CA TYR A 107 -8.22 -8.45 -5.42
C TYR A 107 -8.70 -8.28 -6.88
N LEU A 108 -8.20 -9.08 -7.81
CA LEU A 108 -8.62 -9.10 -9.22
C LEU A 108 -10.07 -9.55 -9.41
N VAL A 109 -10.58 -10.40 -8.51
CA VAL A 109 -11.91 -11.00 -8.58
C VAL A 109 -12.83 -10.42 -7.51
N ASN A 110 -12.27 -10.04 -6.37
CA ASN A 110 -13.02 -9.58 -5.21
C ASN A 110 -13.19 -8.06 -5.23
N ASN A 111 -13.98 -7.58 -6.19
CA ASN A 111 -14.38 -6.16 -6.25
C ASN A 111 -15.47 -5.79 -5.23
N THR A 112 -15.82 -6.69 -4.31
CA THR A 112 -16.90 -6.46 -3.34
C THR A 112 -16.34 -6.29 -1.92
N PRO A 113 -16.93 -5.40 -1.10
CA PRO A 113 -16.53 -5.10 0.27
C PRO A 113 -16.49 -6.30 1.22
N GLU A 114 -17.24 -7.34 0.91
CA GLU A 114 -17.54 -8.47 1.81
C GLU A 114 -16.35 -9.44 1.99
N LYS A 115 -15.28 -9.26 1.23
CA LYS A 115 -14.15 -10.21 1.20
C LYS A 115 -12.81 -9.58 1.60
N HIS A 116 -12.82 -8.48 2.33
CA HIS A 116 -11.60 -7.87 2.85
C HIS A 116 -11.52 -7.98 4.36
N ASP A 117 -10.31 -8.07 4.86
CA ASP A 117 -10.02 -8.07 6.29
C ASP A 117 -9.35 -6.77 6.69
N ARG A 118 -9.77 -6.21 7.81
CA ARG A 118 -9.05 -5.11 8.45
C ARG A 118 -8.34 -5.64 9.70
N LEU A 119 -7.02 -5.51 9.70
CA LEU A 119 -6.16 -5.89 10.83
C LEU A 119 -5.77 -4.62 11.58
N ILE A 120 -6.20 -4.54 12.83
CA ILE A 120 -5.89 -3.44 13.75
C ILE A 120 -5.43 -4.00 15.09
N THR A 121 -4.82 -3.17 15.93
CA THR A 121 -4.39 -3.58 17.28
C THR A 121 -5.50 -4.14 18.14
N GLY A 122 -6.75 -3.75 17.90
CA GLY A 122 -7.92 -4.22 18.64
C GLY A 122 -8.45 -5.60 18.24
N ASN A 123 -8.07 -6.13 17.07
CA ASN A 123 -8.57 -7.43 16.58
C ASN A 123 -7.45 -8.37 16.10
N SER A 124 -6.19 -7.97 16.22
CA SER A 124 -5.03 -8.74 15.76
C SER A 124 -3.82 -8.50 16.66
N THR A 125 -2.72 -9.19 16.37
CA THR A 125 -1.43 -8.96 17.06
C THR A 125 -0.62 -7.83 16.44
N LEU A 126 -1.24 -6.95 15.66
CA LEU A 126 -0.56 -5.79 15.08
C LEU A 126 -0.04 -4.88 16.19
N THR A 127 1.23 -4.50 16.12
CA THR A 127 1.89 -3.71 17.18
C THR A 127 1.47 -2.25 17.18
N ASP A 128 1.10 -1.71 16.01
CA ASP A 128 0.58 -0.36 15.85
C ASP A 128 -0.30 -0.24 14.60
N ASN A 129 -1.28 0.67 14.64
CA ASN A 129 -2.17 0.94 13.52
C ASN A 129 -1.54 1.84 12.44
N SER A 130 -0.36 2.40 12.68
CA SER A 130 0.43 3.14 11.67
C SER A 130 1.41 2.19 11.00
N VAL A 131 1.12 1.79 9.77
CA VAL A 131 1.89 0.80 8.99
C VAL A 131 2.67 1.50 7.91
N TYR A 132 4.00 1.46 8.01
CA TYR A 132 4.90 2.20 7.11
C TYR A 132 5.42 1.41 5.94
N CYS A 133 5.63 0.10 6.11
CA CYS A 133 6.23 -0.70 5.05
C CYS A 133 5.82 -2.18 5.09
N PHE A 134 5.92 -2.80 3.93
CA PHE A 134 5.85 -4.24 3.75
C PHE A 134 7.12 -4.72 3.03
N ALA A 135 7.63 -5.89 3.41
CA ALA A 135 8.75 -6.54 2.73
C ALA A 135 8.58 -8.06 2.66
N PRO A 136 8.92 -8.70 1.53
CA PRO A 136 8.86 -10.15 1.44
C PRO A 136 9.88 -10.80 2.38
N GLY A 137 9.47 -11.82 3.12
CA GLY A 137 10.28 -12.60 4.05
C GLY A 137 10.48 -14.04 3.58
N GLY A 138 10.98 -14.23 2.37
CA GLY A 138 11.10 -15.55 1.75
C GLY A 138 9.77 -16.09 1.25
N LYS A 139 9.57 -17.42 1.32
CA LYS A 139 8.37 -18.07 0.76
C LYS A 139 7.13 -18.00 1.65
N ASP A 140 7.33 -17.89 2.97
CA ASP A 140 6.24 -18.02 3.95
C ASP A 140 5.91 -16.74 4.71
N ARG A 141 6.65 -15.66 4.53
CA ARG A 141 6.46 -14.47 5.37
C ARG A 141 6.32 -13.19 4.58
N LEU A 142 5.47 -12.31 5.10
CA LEU A 142 5.42 -10.90 4.78
C LEU A 142 5.79 -10.12 6.04
N TRP A 143 6.90 -9.39 5.98
CA TRP A 143 7.29 -8.47 7.04
C TRP A 143 6.46 -7.20 6.98
N ILE A 144 6.13 -6.66 8.15
CA ILE A 144 5.27 -5.49 8.31
C ILE A 144 5.92 -4.57 9.33
N GLY A 145 6.39 -3.43 8.87
CA GLY A 145 6.94 -2.38 9.73
C GLY A 145 5.85 -1.42 10.17
N THR A 146 5.74 -1.23 11.48
CA THR A 146 4.79 -0.30 12.10
C THR A 146 5.53 0.78 12.88
N GLU A 147 4.81 1.78 13.40
CA GLU A 147 5.43 2.81 14.24
C GLU A 147 6.02 2.25 15.53
N ASN A 148 5.42 1.21 16.12
CA ASN A 148 5.83 0.65 17.41
C ASN A 148 6.34 -0.79 17.34
N GLY A 149 6.88 -1.23 16.21
CA GLY A 149 7.50 -2.54 16.12
C GLY A 149 7.38 -3.21 14.77
N ILE A 150 7.75 -4.47 14.74
CA ILE A 150 7.75 -5.31 13.54
C ILE A 150 6.79 -6.46 13.75
N ASN A 151 5.94 -6.67 12.78
CA ASN A 151 5.10 -7.85 12.66
C ASN A 151 5.53 -8.69 11.46
N TYR A 152 5.08 -9.91 11.41
CA TYR A 152 5.09 -10.71 10.19
C TYR A 152 3.79 -11.50 10.05
N TYR A 153 3.34 -11.62 8.81
CA TYR A 153 2.26 -12.52 8.44
C TYR A 153 2.85 -13.80 7.89
N SER A 154 2.40 -14.96 8.40
CA SER A 154 2.78 -16.27 7.89
C SER A 154 1.71 -16.75 6.91
N TYR A 155 2.13 -17.04 5.68
CA TYR A 155 1.21 -17.55 4.64
C TYR A 155 0.73 -18.98 4.92
N SER A 156 1.58 -19.82 5.53
CA SER A 156 1.23 -21.21 5.85
C SER A 156 0.21 -21.34 6.99
N THR A 157 0.28 -20.45 7.97
CA THR A 157 -0.63 -20.49 9.14
C THR A 157 -1.76 -19.45 9.05
N HIS A 158 -1.70 -18.53 8.09
CA HIS A 158 -2.61 -17.39 7.97
C HIS A 158 -2.69 -16.52 9.23
N GLN A 159 -1.58 -16.40 9.95
CA GLN A 159 -1.52 -15.65 11.21
C GLN A 159 -0.58 -14.47 11.13
N LEU A 160 -1.03 -13.36 11.70
CA LEU A 160 -0.19 -12.21 12.01
C LEU A 160 0.49 -12.44 13.36
N LYS A 161 1.79 -12.17 13.46
CA LYS A 161 2.58 -12.34 14.68
C LYS A 161 3.48 -11.13 14.89
N GLU A 162 3.68 -10.77 16.14
CA GLU A 162 4.68 -9.78 16.54
C GLU A 162 6.07 -10.41 16.52
N LEU A 163 7.07 -9.67 16.04
CA LEU A 163 8.47 -10.02 16.21
C LEU A 163 8.99 -9.39 17.49
N ALA A 164 9.25 -10.20 18.51
CA ALA A 164 9.96 -9.74 19.68
C ALA A 164 11.43 -9.49 19.34
N VAL A 165 11.84 -8.23 19.20
CA VAL A 165 13.24 -7.86 19.01
C VAL A 165 13.86 -7.65 20.40
N GLN A 166 14.70 -8.58 20.84
CA GLN A 166 15.55 -8.40 22.01
C GLN A 166 16.90 -7.81 21.55
N ALA A 167 17.05 -6.51 21.64
CA ALA A 167 18.34 -5.87 21.49
C ALA A 167 18.95 -5.68 22.87
N ASN A 168 19.97 -6.44 23.21
CA ASN A 168 20.95 -6.25 24.32
C ASN A 168 20.47 -5.34 25.47
N GLY A 169 19.31 -5.61 26.06
CA GLY A 169 18.79 -4.91 27.24
C GLY A 169 18.02 -3.61 26.99
N THR A 170 17.88 -3.14 25.77
CA THR A 170 16.98 -2.04 25.40
C THR A 170 16.05 -2.48 24.27
N THR A 171 14.75 -2.31 24.47
CA THR A 171 13.74 -2.56 23.43
C THR A 171 13.66 -1.34 22.53
N GLU A 172 14.38 -1.32 21.41
CA GLU A 172 14.10 -0.33 20.37
C GLU A 172 12.89 -0.78 19.55
N LYS A 173 11.83 0.01 19.57
CA LYS A 173 10.52 -0.34 18.98
C LYS A 173 10.22 0.39 17.67
N TYR A 174 11.09 1.28 17.21
CA TYR A 174 10.77 2.14 16.07
C TYR A 174 11.27 1.56 14.76
N VAL A 175 10.40 1.52 13.76
CA VAL A 175 10.72 1.13 12.38
C VAL A 175 10.44 2.32 11.46
N HIS A 176 11.50 2.84 10.86
CA HIS A 176 11.41 3.81 9.79
C HIS A 176 11.88 3.18 8.48
N SER A 177 11.13 3.36 7.42
CA SER A 177 11.48 2.93 6.05
C SER A 177 12.11 4.06 5.25
#